data_301d98f7aec551c3f08efa8dc8d15623
#
_entry.id   301d98f7aec551c3f08efa8dc8d15623
#
_cell.length_a   1.000
_cell.length_b   1.000
_cell.length_c   1.000
_cell.angle_alpha   90.00
_cell.angle_beta   90.00
_cell.angle_gamma   90.00
#
_symmetry.space_group_name_H-M   'P 1'
#
loop_
_entity.id
_entity.type
_entity.pdbx_description
1 polymer ?
#
loop_
_entity_poly.entity_id
_entity_poly.type
_entity_poly.pdbx_seq_one_letter_code
_entity_poly.pdbx_strand_id
1 'polypeptide(L)'
;RERTDILDAVGNTTAATGKGFAIASAALTSLALFAAYVTFTGIDGINIFKAPVLAMLFVGAMIPVVFSALAMNAVGKAAMEMVNEVVRQFKEIPGIMEGTGKPEYDKCVDISTKASLKEMMLPGLLTIGFPILVVLVGKLVYQDNNMLVAEMLGGYMAGVTVSGVLWAIFQNNAGGAWDNAKKSFEAGVEINGVMTYKGSEAHKAAVTGDTVGDPFKDTSGPSMNILIKLTCLIGLVIAPILGGHANSESHSSMDPVSHEVKVEVNATSSDDDNMTAEINI
;
A
#
# COMPACT_ATOMS: atom_id res chain seq x y z
N ARG A 1 14.83 -20.09 -21.67
CA ARG A 1 15.13 -18.75 -21.14
C ARG A 1 14.29 -17.69 -21.87
N GLU A 2 14.35 -17.59 -23.20
CA GLU A 2 13.56 -16.63 -23.99
C GLU A 2 12.04 -16.66 -23.66
N ARG A 3 11.44 -17.84 -23.53
CA ARG A 3 10.03 -18.00 -23.16
C ARG A 3 9.73 -17.53 -21.72
N THR A 4 10.66 -17.76 -20.82
CA THR A 4 10.50 -17.29 -19.42
C THR A 4 10.67 -15.78 -19.32
N ASP A 5 11.53 -15.17 -20.10
CA ASP A 5 11.74 -13.72 -20.14
C ASP A 5 10.48 -13.00 -20.69
N ILE A 6 9.82 -13.58 -21.71
CA ILE A 6 8.54 -13.09 -22.25
C ILE A 6 7.42 -13.20 -21.19
N LEU A 7 7.33 -14.34 -20.48
CA LEU A 7 6.33 -14.52 -19.42
C LEU A 7 6.57 -13.58 -18.25
N ASP A 8 7.80 -13.28 -17.90
CA ASP A 8 8.16 -12.32 -16.85
C ASP A 8 7.72 -10.89 -17.24
N ALA A 9 7.96 -10.48 -18.49
CA ALA A 9 7.51 -9.17 -18.97
C ALA A 9 5.97 -9.01 -18.95
N VAL A 10 5.23 -10.05 -19.35
CA VAL A 10 3.76 -10.08 -19.26
C VAL A 10 3.30 -10.09 -17.82
N GLY A 11 3.96 -10.87 -16.96
CA GLY A 11 3.68 -10.96 -15.53
C GLY A 11 3.84 -9.62 -14.82
N ASN A 12 4.85 -8.84 -15.20
CA ASN A 12 5.08 -7.50 -14.65
C ASN A 12 3.91 -6.54 -14.91
N THR A 13 3.34 -6.57 -16.12
CA THR A 13 2.17 -5.77 -16.48
C THR A 13 0.92 -6.20 -15.67
N THR A 14 0.69 -7.51 -15.55
CA THR A 14 -0.41 -8.07 -14.74
C THR A 14 -0.26 -7.70 -13.26
N ALA A 15 0.96 -7.78 -12.72
CA ALA A 15 1.25 -7.38 -11.35
C ALA A 15 0.99 -5.89 -11.13
N ALA A 16 1.38 -5.02 -12.07
CA ALA A 16 1.12 -3.58 -11.99
C ALA A 16 -0.38 -3.27 -11.95
N THR A 17 -1.18 -3.91 -12.80
CA THR A 17 -2.64 -3.76 -12.83
C THR A 17 -3.27 -4.24 -11.52
N GLY A 18 -2.88 -5.41 -11.01
CA GLY A 18 -3.37 -5.95 -9.74
C GLY A 18 -3.03 -5.07 -8.54
N LYS A 19 -1.85 -4.46 -8.53
CA LYS A 19 -1.43 -3.51 -7.48
C LYS A 19 -2.25 -2.22 -7.54
N GLY A 20 -2.49 -1.69 -8.74
CA GLY A 20 -3.36 -0.52 -8.93
C GLY A 20 -4.78 -0.77 -8.40
N PHE A 21 -5.37 -1.92 -8.74
CA PHE A 21 -6.66 -2.35 -8.21
C PHE A 21 -6.65 -2.46 -6.68
N ALA A 22 -5.62 -3.07 -6.10
CA ALA A 22 -5.50 -3.23 -4.65
C ALA A 22 -5.45 -1.88 -3.91
N ILE A 23 -4.77 -0.87 -4.48
CA ILE A 23 -4.69 0.47 -3.89
C ILE A 23 -6.03 1.20 -4.01
N ALA A 24 -6.68 1.15 -5.17
CA ALA A 24 -8.02 1.72 -5.34
C ALA A 24 -9.04 1.08 -4.39
N SER A 25 -9.02 -0.24 -4.27
CA SER A 25 -9.82 -0.98 -3.28
C SER A 25 -9.51 -0.56 -1.84
N ALA A 26 -8.23 -0.30 -1.51
CA ALA A 26 -7.85 0.20 -0.19
C ALA A 26 -8.44 1.58 0.09
N ALA A 27 -8.38 2.49 -0.87
CA ALA A 27 -8.95 3.82 -0.75
C ALA A 27 -10.47 3.76 -0.50
N LEU A 28 -11.20 2.99 -1.32
CA LEU A 28 -12.65 2.83 -1.17
C LEU A 28 -13.05 2.17 0.16
N THR A 29 -12.34 1.10 0.56
CA THR A 29 -12.57 0.46 1.86
C THR A 29 -12.31 1.42 3.02
N SER A 30 -11.26 2.23 2.92
CA SER A 30 -10.92 3.21 3.96
C SER A 30 -11.98 4.30 4.08
N LEU A 31 -12.53 4.76 2.95
CA LEU A 31 -13.66 5.71 2.96
C LEU A 31 -14.89 5.12 3.63
N ALA A 32 -15.22 3.85 3.37
CA ALA A 32 -16.33 3.17 4.03
C ALA A 32 -16.10 3.02 5.55
N LEU A 33 -14.89 2.62 5.97
CA LEU A 33 -14.53 2.54 7.39
C LEU A 33 -14.53 3.91 8.06
N PHE A 34 -14.15 4.95 7.33
CA PHE A 34 -14.16 6.31 7.81
C PHE A 34 -15.59 6.83 8.03
N ALA A 35 -16.52 6.55 7.10
CA ALA A 35 -17.92 6.86 7.26
C ALA A 35 -18.51 6.15 8.50
N ALA A 36 -18.20 4.86 8.67
CA ALA A 36 -18.58 4.12 9.87
C ALA A 36 -17.99 4.75 11.14
N TYR A 37 -16.72 5.16 11.12
CA TYR A 37 -16.06 5.84 12.24
C TYR A 37 -16.81 7.12 12.65
N VAL A 38 -17.16 7.97 11.70
CA VAL A 38 -17.94 9.20 11.94
C VAL A 38 -19.27 8.87 12.61
N THR A 39 -19.98 7.86 12.10
CA THR A 39 -21.26 7.40 12.67
C THR A 39 -21.08 6.88 14.09
N PHE A 40 -20.09 6.04 14.37
CA PHE A 40 -19.87 5.45 15.70
C PHE A 40 -19.37 6.45 16.74
N THR A 41 -18.59 7.45 16.33
CA THR A 41 -18.15 8.52 17.24
C THR A 41 -19.19 9.59 17.46
N GLY A 42 -20.17 9.72 16.59
CA GLY A 42 -21.20 10.77 16.64
C GLY A 42 -20.67 12.17 16.32
N ILE A 43 -19.53 12.28 15.63
CA ILE A 43 -19.03 13.59 15.17
C ILE A 43 -19.74 14.00 13.87
N ASP A 44 -20.07 15.28 13.73
CA ASP A 44 -20.72 15.81 12.52
C ASP A 44 -19.75 15.86 11.31
N GLY A 45 -18.46 15.84 11.58
CA GLY A 45 -17.40 15.91 10.56
C GLY A 45 -16.04 16.18 11.17
N ILE A 46 -15.03 16.31 10.34
CA ILE A 46 -13.65 16.58 10.75
C ILE A 46 -13.29 18.01 10.36
N ASN A 47 -13.25 18.87 11.35
CA ASN A 47 -12.96 20.27 11.13
C ASN A 47 -11.44 20.52 11.14
N ILE A 48 -10.85 20.58 9.95
CA ILE A 48 -9.40 20.82 9.76
C ILE A 48 -8.96 22.22 10.16
N PHE A 49 -9.88 23.17 10.39
CA PHE A 49 -9.51 24.50 10.90
C PHE A 49 -9.23 24.49 12.41
N LYS A 50 -9.55 23.40 13.12
CA LYS A 50 -9.09 23.22 14.49
C LYS A 50 -7.63 22.82 14.51
N ALA A 51 -6.78 23.62 15.17
CA ALA A 51 -5.33 23.39 15.18
C ALA A 51 -4.90 21.97 15.60
N PRO A 52 -5.49 21.32 16.64
CA PRO A 52 -5.15 19.94 16.98
C PRO A 52 -5.50 18.93 15.87
N VAL A 53 -6.61 19.13 15.18
CA VAL A 53 -7.05 18.26 14.08
C VAL A 53 -6.12 18.38 12.89
N LEU A 54 -5.78 19.61 12.52
CA LEU A 54 -4.83 19.89 11.44
C LEU A 54 -3.44 19.32 11.75
N ALA A 55 -2.96 19.46 12.99
CA ALA A 55 -1.69 18.88 13.43
C ALA A 55 -1.70 17.36 13.26
N MET A 56 -2.79 16.68 13.66
CA MET A 56 -2.91 15.23 13.50
C MET A 56 -3.04 14.80 12.04
N LEU A 57 -3.64 15.60 11.18
CA LEU A 57 -3.67 15.37 9.74
C LEU A 57 -2.24 15.38 9.15
N PHE A 58 -1.40 16.36 9.52
CA PHE A 58 0.00 16.39 9.08
C PHE A 58 0.79 15.18 9.62
N VAL A 59 0.62 14.85 10.90
CA VAL A 59 1.25 13.67 11.50
C VAL A 59 0.81 12.41 10.73
N GLY A 60 -0.49 12.25 10.47
CA GLY A 60 -1.00 11.15 9.67
C GLY A 60 -0.40 11.09 8.26
N ALA A 61 -0.26 12.23 7.59
CA ALA A 61 0.34 12.31 6.27
C ALA A 61 1.83 11.91 6.24
N MET A 62 2.55 12.03 7.34
CA MET A 62 3.95 11.58 7.47
C MET A 62 4.08 10.07 7.63
N ILE A 63 3.08 9.40 8.20
CA ILE A 63 3.16 7.97 8.54
C ILE A 63 3.47 7.06 7.34
N PRO A 64 2.83 7.20 6.16
CA PRO A 64 3.16 6.38 5.00
C PRO A 64 4.62 6.49 4.56
N VAL A 65 5.21 7.68 4.66
CA VAL A 65 6.62 7.91 4.32
C VAL A 65 7.54 7.23 5.33
N VAL A 66 7.27 7.38 6.63
CA VAL A 66 8.02 6.72 7.71
C VAL A 66 7.90 5.20 7.58
N PHE A 67 6.68 4.70 7.37
CA PHE A 67 6.42 3.28 7.13
C PHE A 67 7.22 2.75 5.94
N SER A 68 7.22 3.48 4.82
CA SER A 68 7.99 3.14 3.63
C SER A 68 9.49 3.05 3.94
N ALA A 69 10.04 4.02 4.64
CA ALA A 69 11.44 4.02 5.03
C ALA A 69 11.80 2.80 5.91
N LEU A 70 10.94 2.46 6.87
CA LEU A 70 11.12 1.27 7.71
C LEU A 70 11.03 -0.01 6.89
N ALA A 71 10.05 -0.14 5.99
CA ALA A 71 9.89 -1.30 5.11
C ALA A 71 11.10 -1.48 4.18
N MET A 72 11.60 -0.40 3.59
CA MET A 72 12.79 -0.43 2.72
C MET A 72 14.04 -0.88 3.49
N ASN A 73 14.24 -0.38 4.70
CA ASN A 73 15.34 -0.80 5.56
C ASN A 73 15.23 -2.28 5.95
N ALA A 74 14.01 -2.74 6.26
CA ALA A 74 13.72 -4.13 6.58
C ALA A 74 14.07 -5.07 5.41
N VAL A 75 13.67 -4.71 4.20
CA VAL A 75 14.04 -5.47 2.97
C VAL A 75 15.54 -5.53 2.78
N GLY A 76 16.24 -4.39 2.95
CA GLY A 76 17.69 -4.35 2.81
C GLY A 76 18.41 -5.29 3.78
N LYS A 77 17.96 -5.36 5.04
CA LYS A 77 18.50 -6.30 6.03
C LYS A 77 18.24 -7.75 5.67
N ALA A 78 16.98 -8.09 5.30
CA ALA A 78 16.62 -9.44 4.89
C ALA A 78 17.40 -9.90 3.64
N ALA A 79 17.57 -9.01 2.67
CA ALA A 79 18.37 -9.28 1.48
C ALA A 79 19.85 -9.54 1.83
N MET A 80 20.42 -8.79 2.77
CA MET A 80 21.80 -8.98 3.20
C MET A 80 22.02 -10.34 3.90
N GLU A 81 21.05 -10.78 4.72
CA GLU A 81 21.11 -12.12 5.33
C GLU A 81 21.09 -13.21 4.26
N MET A 82 20.28 -13.03 3.21
CA MET A 82 20.24 -13.95 2.07
C MET A 82 21.55 -13.95 1.27
N VAL A 83 22.13 -12.79 1.00
CA VAL A 83 23.43 -12.67 0.32
C VAL A 83 24.52 -13.41 1.10
N ASN A 84 24.56 -13.25 2.42
CA ASN A 84 25.54 -13.92 3.27
C ASN A 84 25.39 -15.46 3.19
N GLU A 85 24.15 -15.96 3.17
CA GLU A 85 23.89 -17.39 3.03
C GLU A 85 24.32 -17.93 1.64
N VAL A 86 24.01 -17.19 0.57
CA VAL A 86 24.46 -17.58 -0.79
C VAL A 86 25.98 -17.62 -0.87
N VAL A 87 26.66 -16.60 -0.32
CA VAL A 87 28.13 -16.58 -0.26
C VAL A 87 28.69 -17.75 0.56
N ARG A 88 28.05 -18.12 1.67
CA ARG A 88 28.41 -19.28 2.44
C ARG A 88 28.32 -20.56 1.61
N GLN A 89 27.19 -20.76 0.92
CA GLN A 89 26.98 -21.95 0.09
C GLN A 89 28.00 -22.07 -1.03
N PHE A 90 28.36 -20.96 -1.69
CA PHE A 90 29.42 -20.97 -2.71
C PHE A 90 30.78 -21.34 -2.15
N LYS A 91 31.08 -21.06 -0.89
CA LYS A 91 32.36 -21.39 -0.26
C LYS A 91 32.39 -22.83 0.31
N GLU A 92 31.27 -23.31 0.83
CA GLU A 92 31.22 -24.51 1.65
C GLU A 92 30.66 -25.74 0.91
N ILE A 93 29.89 -25.56 -0.15
CA ILE A 93 29.29 -26.67 -0.91
C ILE A 93 30.12 -26.96 -2.14
N PRO A 94 30.83 -28.11 -2.20
CA PRO A 94 31.60 -28.48 -3.36
C PRO A 94 30.73 -28.68 -4.61
N GLY A 95 31.17 -28.20 -5.75
CA GLY A 95 30.50 -28.42 -7.03
C GLY A 95 29.28 -27.55 -7.29
N ILE A 96 28.99 -26.56 -6.42
CA ILE A 96 27.83 -25.68 -6.63
C ILE A 96 28.03 -24.77 -7.84
N MET A 97 29.26 -24.30 -8.07
CA MET A 97 29.58 -23.45 -9.23
C MET A 97 29.57 -24.23 -10.54
N GLU A 98 29.91 -25.50 -10.50
CA GLU A 98 29.90 -26.43 -11.63
C GLU A 98 28.53 -27.05 -11.89
N GLY A 99 27.53 -26.74 -11.03
CA GLY A 99 26.17 -27.26 -11.13
C GLY A 99 25.99 -28.73 -10.71
N THR A 100 27.03 -29.33 -10.10
CA THR A 100 26.97 -30.70 -9.58
C THR A 100 26.57 -30.78 -8.11
N GLY A 101 26.82 -29.71 -7.33
CA GLY A 101 26.39 -29.57 -5.95
C GLY A 101 24.93 -29.11 -5.87
N LYS A 102 24.20 -29.62 -4.87
CA LYS A 102 22.82 -29.16 -4.59
C LYS A 102 22.84 -27.97 -3.64
N PRO A 103 22.22 -26.80 -4.01
CA PRO A 103 22.00 -25.70 -3.08
C PRO A 103 21.08 -26.09 -1.93
N GLU A 104 21.31 -25.51 -0.76
CA GLU A 104 20.45 -25.64 0.45
C GLU A 104 19.28 -24.66 0.35
N TYR A 105 18.29 -24.91 -0.50
CA TYR A 105 17.14 -24.04 -0.70
C TYR A 105 16.31 -23.89 0.56
N ASP A 106 16.11 -24.96 1.34
CA ASP A 106 15.33 -24.94 2.58
C ASP A 106 15.89 -23.93 3.58
N LYS A 107 17.22 -23.80 3.65
CA LYS A 107 17.89 -22.83 4.51
C LYS A 107 17.67 -21.40 4.03
N CYS A 108 17.69 -21.17 2.72
CA CYS A 108 17.37 -19.86 2.14
C CYS A 108 15.92 -19.45 2.45
N VAL A 109 14.97 -20.38 2.33
CA VAL A 109 13.56 -20.15 2.66
C VAL A 109 13.38 -19.84 4.16
N ASP A 110 14.05 -20.59 5.04
CA ASP A 110 14.00 -20.38 6.50
C ASP A 110 14.53 -18.99 6.88
N ILE A 111 15.70 -18.59 6.33
CA ILE A 111 16.29 -17.26 6.55
C ILE A 111 15.34 -16.18 6.08
N SER A 112 14.84 -16.27 4.84
CA SER A 112 13.93 -15.27 4.26
C SER A 112 12.66 -15.13 5.09
N THR A 113 12.05 -16.24 5.53
CA THR A 113 10.83 -16.24 6.33
C THR A 113 11.07 -15.61 7.71
N LYS A 114 12.12 -16.02 8.41
CA LYS A 114 12.46 -15.47 9.74
C LYS A 114 12.80 -13.98 9.67
N ALA A 115 13.60 -13.58 8.69
CA ALA A 115 13.96 -12.18 8.50
C ALA A 115 12.71 -11.33 8.20
N SER A 116 11.83 -11.79 7.30
CA SER A 116 10.60 -11.09 6.95
C SER A 116 9.68 -10.89 8.16
N LEU A 117 9.45 -11.93 8.96
CA LEU A 117 8.62 -11.84 10.16
C LEU A 117 9.21 -10.87 11.19
N LYS A 118 10.51 -10.96 11.45
CA LYS A 118 11.20 -10.12 12.44
C LYS A 118 11.21 -8.64 12.02
N GLU A 119 11.60 -8.35 10.80
CA GLU A 119 11.78 -6.98 10.32
C GLU A 119 10.43 -6.27 10.07
N MET A 120 9.34 -7.00 9.83
CA MET A 120 7.99 -6.42 9.69
C MET A 120 7.29 -6.10 11.03
N MET A 121 7.88 -6.49 12.17
CA MET A 121 7.30 -6.16 13.48
C MET A 121 7.23 -4.66 13.74
N LEU A 122 8.28 -3.91 13.42
CA LEU A 122 8.33 -2.46 13.68
C LEU A 122 7.35 -1.66 12.79
N PRO A 123 7.28 -1.87 11.46
CA PRO A 123 6.23 -1.28 10.62
C PRO A 123 4.81 -1.64 11.09
N GLY A 124 4.58 -2.90 11.49
CA GLY A 124 3.30 -3.35 12.02
C GLY A 124 2.91 -2.64 13.33
N LEU A 125 3.85 -2.52 14.26
CA LEU A 125 3.64 -1.83 15.53
C LEU A 125 3.33 -0.33 15.31
N LEU A 126 3.99 0.32 14.35
CA LEU A 126 3.70 1.70 13.99
C LEU A 126 2.26 1.84 13.50
N THR A 127 1.79 0.93 12.66
CA THR A 127 0.44 0.99 12.08
C THR A 127 -0.66 0.87 13.13
N ILE A 128 -0.48 -0.01 14.11
CA ILE A 128 -1.47 -0.27 15.17
C ILE A 128 -1.28 0.71 16.35
N GLY A 129 -0.04 0.93 16.75
CA GLY A 129 0.28 1.69 17.95
C GLY A 129 0.03 3.19 17.80
N PHE A 130 0.25 3.75 16.61
CA PHE A 130 0.14 5.19 16.42
C PHE A 130 -1.28 5.74 16.57
N PRO A 131 -2.34 5.14 15.99
CA PRO A 131 -3.72 5.55 16.27
C PRO A 131 -4.08 5.48 17.75
N ILE A 132 -3.62 4.44 18.44
CA ILE A 132 -3.82 4.30 19.89
C ILE A 132 -3.08 5.43 20.64
N LEU A 133 -1.85 5.74 20.25
CA LEU A 133 -1.08 6.82 20.84
C LEU A 133 -1.76 8.18 20.66
N VAL A 134 -2.32 8.46 19.47
CA VAL A 134 -3.09 9.70 19.21
C VAL A 134 -4.24 9.84 20.20
N VAL A 135 -4.99 8.76 20.45
CA VAL A 135 -6.11 8.79 21.39
C VAL A 135 -5.62 8.93 22.82
N LEU A 136 -4.59 8.21 23.23
CA LEU A 136 -4.04 8.31 24.59
C LEU A 136 -3.54 9.72 24.89
N VAL A 137 -2.75 10.30 23.99
CA VAL A 137 -2.25 11.68 24.13
C VAL A 137 -3.40 12.68 24.05
N GLY A 138 -4.34 12.50 23.15
CA GLY A 138 -5.52 13.33 23.04
C GLY A 138 -6.35 13.36 24.33
N LYS A 139 -6.62 12.20 24.92
CA LYS A 139 -7.33 12.10 26.21
C LYS A 139 -6.55 12.67 27.37
N LEU A 140 -5.23 12.55 27.37
CA LEU A 140 -4.39 13.14 28.42
C LEU A 140 -4.40 14.67 28.38
N VAL A 141 -4.40 15.25 27.17
CA VAL A 141 -4.34 16.70 26.97
C VAL A 141 -5.72 17.37 27.04
N TYR A 142 -6.73 16.71 26.47
CA TYR A 142 -8.09 17.28 26.32
C TYR A 142 -9.14 16.55 27.15
N GLN A 143 -8.78 15.97 28.25
CA GLN A 143 -9.47 15.12 29.22
C GLN A 143 -11.00 14.91 29.01
N ASP A 144 -11.79 15.99 28.99
CA ASP A 144 -13.27 15.92 28.90
C ASP A 144 -13.82 16.15 27.49
N ASN A 145 -12.96 16.36 26.49
CA ASN A 145 -13.40 16.66 25.13
C ASN A 145 -13.17 15.47 24.18
N ASN A 146 -13.92 14.39 24.41
CA ASN A 146 -13.85 13.18 23.58
C ASN A 146 -14.15 13.47 22.10
N MET A 147 -15.05 14.43 21.80
CA MET A 147 -15.38 14.80 20.43
C MET A 147 -14.18 15.40 19.70
N LEU A 148 -13.41 16.28 20.36
CA LEU A 148 -12.19 16.82 19.77
C LEU A 148 -11.15 15.71 19.55
N VAL A 149 -11.00 14.78 20.49
CA VAL A 149 -10.08 13.63 20.33
C VAL A 149 -10.50 12.74 19.16
N ALA A 150 -11.82 12.55 18.98
CA ALA A 150 -12.36 11.84 17.83
C ALA A 150 -12.06 12.58 16.52
N GLU A 151 -12.26 13.88 16.44
CA GLU A 151 -11.87 14.66 15.26
C GLU A 151 -10.36 14.61 14.99
N MET A 152 -9.51 14.64 16.04
CA MET A 152 -8.06 14.49 15.91
C MET A 152 -7.67 13.14 15.31
N LEU A 153 -8.25 12.04 15.80
CA LEU A 153 -8.02 10.71 15.22
C LEU A 153 -8.53 10.64 13.78
N GLY A 154 -9.69 11.24 13.50
CA GLY A 154 -10.20 11.36 12.15
C GLY A 154 -9.27 12.12 11.21
N GLY A 155 -8.72 13.26 11.67
CA GLY A 155 -7.71 14.01 10.93
C GLY A 155 -6.46 13.17 10.63
N TYR A 156 -5.96 12.44 11.64
CA TYR A 156 -4.86 11.50 11.47
C TYR A 156 -5.17 10.43 10.40
N MET A 157 -6.33 9.77 10.49
CA MET A 157 -6.73 8.74 9.52
C MET A 157 -6.87 9.31 8.10
N ALA A 158 -7.41 10.51 7.95
CA ALA A 158 -7.50 11.21 6.68
C ALA A 158 -6.10 11.46 6.09
N GLY A 159 -5.16 11.95 6.90
CA GLY A 159 -3.78 12.16 6.51
C GLY A 159 -3.10 10.88 6.03
N VAL A 160 -3.21 9.79 6.80
CA VAL A 160 -2.67 8.47 6.43
C VAL A 160 -3.27 7.98 5.11
N THR A 161 -4.59 8.12 4.94
CA THR A 161 -5.29 7.60 3.75
C THR A 161 -4.87 8.36 2.50
N VAL A 162 -4.93 9.68 2.50
CA VAL A 162 -4.60 10.50 1.32
C VAL A 162 -3.14 10.33 0.94
N SER A 163 -2.23 10.53 1.90
CA SER A 163 -0.79 10.38 1.66
C SER A 163 -0.42 8.95 1.27
N GLY A 164 -1.00 7.95 1.95
CA GLY A 164 -0.75 6.53 1.69
C GLY A 164 -1.16 6.10 0.29
N VAL A 165 -2.32 6.54 -0.20
CA VAL A 165 -2.79 6.25 -1.57
C VAL A 165 -1.84 6.87 -2.60
N LEU A 166 -1.51 8.15 -2.45
CA LEU A 166 -0.61 8.84 -3.37
C LEU A 166 0.79 8.22 -3.36
N TRP A 167 1.31 7.90 -2.17
CA TRP A 167 2.62 7.28 -2.02
C TRP A 167 2.68 5.87 -2.62
N ALA A 168 1.61 5.07 -2.43
CA ALA A 168 1.49 3.75 -3.03
C ALA A 168 1.45 3.80 -4.57
N ILE A 169 0.69 4.72 -5.15
CA ILE A 169 0.63 4.93 -6.60
C ILE A 169 2.02 5.32 -7.11
N PHE A 170 2.67 6.29 -6.47
CA PHE A 170 4.01 6.73 -6.83
C PHE A 170 5.00 5.56 -6.83
N GLN A 171 5.10 4.81 -5.73
CA GLN A 171 6.05 3.72 -5.59
C GLN A 171 5.83 2.60 -6.60
N ASN A 172 4.58 2.21 -6.83
CA ASN A 172 4.27 1.15 -7.80
C ASN A 172 4.58 1.59 -9.24
N ASN A 173 4.23 2.83 -9.60
CA ASN A 173 4.49 3.36 -10.94
C ASN A 173 5.99 3.58 -11.18
N ALA A 174 6.70 4.22 -10.24
CA ALA A 174 8.14 4.45 -10.37
C ALA A 174 8.92 3.13 -10.38
N GLY A 175 8.59 2.20 -9.48
CA GLY A 175 9.23 0.89 -9.43
C GLY A 175 8.99 0.07 -10.70
N GLY A 176 7.75 0.06 -11.20
CA GLY A 176 7.42 -0.58 -12.48
C GLY A 176 8.13 0.05 -13.68
N ALA A 177 8.26 1.37 -13.70
CA ALA A 177 8.96 2.07 -14.76
C ALA A 177 10.45 1.75 -14.80
N TRP A 178 11.12 1.69 -13.63
CA TRP A 178 12.54 1.34 -13.54
C TRP A 178 12.82 -0.12 -13.96
N ASP A 179 11.97 -1.06 -13.55
CA ASP A 179 12.10 -2.45 -13.98
C ASP A 179 11.88 -2.59 -15.51
N ASN A 180 10.86 -1.92 -16.05
CA ASN A 180 10.65 -1.90 -17.50
C ASN A 180 11.82 -1.25 -18.25
N ALA A 181 12.41 -0.18 -17.72
CA ALA A 181 13.59 0.44 -18.29
C ALA A 181 14.78 -0.54 -18.33
N LYS A 182 15.03 -1.29 -17.25
CA LYS A 182 16.05 -2.36 -17.22
C LYS A 182 15.78 -3.44 -18.27
N LYS A 183 14.52 -3.94 -18.31
CA LYS A 183 14.13 -5.02 -19.24
C LYS A 183 14.19 -4.59 -20.71
N SER A 184 13.97 -3.31 -21.02
CA SER A 184 14.05 -2.82 -22.40
C SER A 184 15.42 -3.06 -23.06
N PHE A 185 16.51 -3.06 -22.28
CA PHE A 185 17.85 -3.37 -22.78
C PHE A 185 18.05 -4.82 -23.19
N GLU A 186 17.16 -5.72 -22.86
CA GLU A 186 17.21 -7.12 -23.33
C GLU A 186 16.87 -7.21 -24.82
N ALA A 187 15.90 -6.42 -25.25
CA ALA A 187 15.55 -6.27 -26.66
C ALA A 187 16.49 -5.29 -27.42
N GLY A 188 17.14 -4.40 -26.70
CA GLY A 188 17.95 -3.32 -27.20
C GLY A 188 17.18 -2.00 -27.27
N VAL A 189 17.84 -0.92 -26.86
CA VAL A 189 17.31 0.46 -26.88
C VAL A 189 18.22 1.33 -27.72
N GLU A 190 17.65 2.08 -28.63
CA GLU A 190 18.41 3.07 -29.40
C GLU A 190 18.62 4.34 -28.54
N ILE A 191 19.87 4.65 -28.26
CA ILE A 191 20.26 5.85 -27.53
C ILE A 191 21.20 6.67 -28.44
N ASN A 192 20.78 7.89 -28.79
CA ASN A 192 21.54 8.79 -29.66
C ASN A 192 21.98 8.13 -31.00
N GLY A 193 21.12 7.33 -31.61
CA GLY A 193 21.40 6.66 -32.89
C GLY A 193 22.25 5.38 -32.76
N VAL A 194 22.54 4.93 -31.52
CA VAL A 194 23.30 3.70 -31.24
C VAL A 194 22.45 2.69 -30.52
N MET A 195 22.30 1.49 -31.07
CA MET A 195 21.64 0.39 -30.40
C MET A 195 22.44 -0.07 -29.18
N THR A 196 21.81 -0.01 -28.02
CA THR A 196 22.43 -0.28 -26.72
C THR A 196 21.75 -1.46 -26.07
N TYR A 197 22.52 -2.45 -25.65
CA TYR A 197 22.07 -3.73 -25.13
C TYR A 197 22.46 -3.96 -23.68
N LYS A 198 22.00 -5.09 -23.13
CA LYS A 198 22.36 -5.59 -21.80
C LYS A 198 23.88 -5.61 -21.59
N GLY A 199 24.35 -5.13 -20.45
CA GLY A 199 25.75 -5.02 -20.10
C GLY A 199 26.41 -3.66 -20.39
N SER A 200 25.72 -2.76 -21.13
CA SER A 200 26.18 -1.39 -21.37
C SER A 200 26.14 -0.54 -20.10
N GLU A 201 26.79 0.63 -20.10
CA GLU A 201 26.74 1.57 -18.97
C GLU A 201 25.31 2.10 -18.72
N ALA A 202 24.52 2.32 -19.77
CA ALA A 202 23.12 2.69 -19.66
C ALA A 202 22.28 1.59 -19.01
N HIS A 203 22.51 0.32 -19.38
CA HIS A 203 21.87 -0.82 -18.70
C HIS A 203 22.27 -0.89 -17.22
N LYS A 204 23.53 -0.69 -16.86
CA LYS A 204 23.97 -0.68 -15.46
C LYS A 204 23.28 0.43 -14.65
N ALA A 205 23.10 1.60 -15.25
CA ALA A 205 22.36 2.68 -14.62
C ALA A 205 20.87 2.32 -14.41
N ALA A 206 20.26 1.65 -15.39
CA ALA A 206 18.88 1.15 -15.26
C ALA A 206 18.76 0.08 -14.15
N VAL A 207 19.76 -0.82 -14.02
CA VAL A 207 19.83 -1.80 -12.91
C VAL A 207 19.93 -1.10 -11.54
N THR A 208 20.69 -0.01 -11.45
CA THR A 208 20.75 0.78 -10.21
C THR A 208 19.40 1.38 -9.84
N GLY A 209 18.67 1.90 -10.84
CA GLY A 209 17.29 2.38 -10.63
C GLY A 209 16.34 1.28 -10.16
N ASP A 210 16.42 0.11 -10.78
CA ASP A 210 15.62 -1.05 -10.44
C ASP A 210 15.91 -1.60 -9.03
N THR A 211 17.14 -1.47 -8.54
CA THR A 211 17.51 -1.84 -7.16
C THR A 211 16.70 -1.08 -6.11
N VAL A 212 16.30 0.16 -6.41
CA VAL A 212 15.36 0.94 -5.58
C VAL A 212 13.91 0.64 -5.97
N GLY A 213 13.66 0.42 -7.26
CA GLY A 213 12.35 0.17 -7.82
C GLY A 213 11.70 -1.11 -7.33
N ASP A 214 12.45 -2.20 -7.23
CA ASP A 214 11.94 -3.50 -6.77
C ASP A 214 11.35 -3.43 -5.36
N PRO A 215 12.05 -2.92 -4.33
CA PRO A 215 11.44 -2.73 -3.02
C PRO A 215 10.24 -1.77 -3.03
N PHE A 216 10.21 -0.77 -3.90
CA PHE A 216 9.07 0.13 -4.05
C PHE A 216 7.84 -0.61 -4.55
N LYS A 217 7.96 -1.31 -5.68
CA LYS A 217 6.82 -1.97 -6.33
C LYS A 217 6.41 -3.27 -5.65
N ASP A 218 7.34 -4.01 -5.03
CA ASP A 218 7.10 -5.37 -4.56
C ASP A 218 6.95 -5.47 -3.04
N THR A 219 7.36 -4.47 -2.27
CA THR A 219 7.25 -4.47 -0.81
C THR A 219 6.54 -3.24 -0.28
N SER A 220 7.13 -2.06 -0.38
CA SER A 220 6.62 -0.86 0.28
C SER A 220 5.30 -0.39 -0.33
N GLY A 221 5.20 -0.30 -1.65
CA GLY A 221 3.97 0.12 -2.34
C GLY A 221 2.77 -0.77 -2.01
N PRO A 222 2.85 -2.09 -2.20
CA PRO A 222 1.76 -3.01 -1.83
C PRO A 222 1.42 -2.99 -0.35
N SER A 223 2.39 -2.77 0.54
CA SER A 223 2.16 -2.71 1.99
C SER A 223 1.34 -1.49 2.42
N MET A 224 1.32 -0.42 1.62
CA MET A 224 0.44 0.73 1.87
C MET A 224 -1.04 0.36 1.88
N ASN A 225 -1.47 -0.62 1.09
CA ASN A 225 -2.83 -1.16 1.13
C ASN A 225 -3.20 -1.64 2.55
N ILE A 226 -2.28 -2.33 3.22
CA ILE A 226 -2.49 -2.82 4.59
C ILE A 226 -2.47 -1.66 5.58
N LEU A 227 -1.47 -0.77 5.48
CA LEU A 227 -1.34 0.41 6.36
C LEU A 227 -2.63 1.23 6.38
N ILE A 228 -3.15 1.60 5.20
CA ILE A 228 -4.33 2.44 5.05
C ILE A 228 -5.56 1.77 5.69
N LYS A 229 -5.85 0.51 5.32
CA LYS A 229 -7.01 -0.22 5.83
C LYS A 229 -6.92 -0.48 7.32
N LEU A 230 -5.75 -0.92 7.81
CA LEU A 230 -5.57 -1.26 9.21
C LEU A 230 -5.66 -0.02 10.10
N THR A 231 -5.13 1.12 9.67
CA THR A 231 -5.28 2.38 10.40
C THR A 231 -6.75 2.77 10.57
N CYS A 232 -7.54 2.71 9.50
CA CYS A 232 -8.97 3.02 9.57
C CYS A 232 -9.76 1.97 10.40
N LEU A 233 -9.38 0.69 10.31
CA LEU A 233 -9.98 -0.37 11.12
C LEU A 233 -9.71 -0.16 12.62
N ILE A 234 -8.47 0.16 13.00
CA ILE A 234 -8.12 0.47 14.40
C ILE A 234 -8.87 1.70 14.88
N GLY A 235 -8.98 2.74 14.05
CA GLY A 235 -9.81 3.91 14.35
C GLY A 235 -11.26 3.54 14.65
N LEU A 236 -11.85 2.68 13.82
CA LEU A 236 -13.22 2.20 14.03
C LEU A 236 -13.36 1.35 15.30
N VAL A 237 -12.38 0.50 15.62
CA VAL A 237 -12.38 -0.31 16.87
C VAL A 237 -12.31 0.59 18.11
N ILE A 238 -11.62 1.72 18.03
CA ILE A 238 -11.48 2.69 19.11
C ILE A 238 -12.71 3.63 19.22
N ALA A 239 -13.47 3.81 18.14
CA ALA A 239 -14.58 4.75 18.05
C ALA A 239 -15.57 4.69 19.24
N PRO A 240 -16.01 3.51 19.73
CA PRO A 240 -16.90 3.43 20.88
C PRO A 240 -16.33 4.02 22.19
N ILE A 241 -15.01 4.08 22.32
CA ILE A 241 -14.34 4.66 23.50
C ILE A 241 -14.38 6.20 23.45
N LEU A 242 -14.52 6.77 22.26
CA LEU A 242 -14.55 8.21 21.99
C LEU A 242 -15.98 8.74 21.86
N GLY A 243 -16.88 7.95 21.30
CA GLY A 243 -18.32 8.26 21.26
C GLY A 243 -18.86 8.28 22.70
N GLY A 244 -19.45 9.40 23.14
CA GLY A 244 -20.28 9.36 24.31
C GLY A 244 -21.37 8.31 24.08
N HIS A 245 -21.84 7.62 25.14
CA HIS A 245 -22.94 6.67 25.06
C HIS A 245 -24.14 7.34 24.35
N ALA A 246 -24.14 7.29 23.01
CA ALA A 246 -25.34 7.57 22.25
C ALA A 246 -26.33 6.50 22.68
N ASN A 247 -27.41 6.95 23.29
CA ASN A 247 -28.45 6.16 23.90
C ASN A 247 -28.70 4.86 23.17
N SER A 248 -28.57 3.76 23.87
CA SER A 248 -28.92 2.42 23.41
C SER A 248 -30.41 2.27 23.01
N GLU A 249 -31.16 3.36 22.95
CA GLU A 249 -32.58 3.38 22.62
C GLU A 249 -32.90 3.73 21.16
N SER A 250 -31.90 4.13 20.32
CA SER A 250 -32.18 4.48 18.92
C SER A 250 -31.86 3.41 17.89
N HIS A 251 -31.45 2.20 18.29
CA HIS A 251 -31.15 1.11 17.35
C HIS A 251 -32.34 0.25 16.92
N SER A 252 -33.61 0.61 17.32
CA SER A 252 -34.77 -0.19 16.95
C SER A 252 -35.54 0.31 15.73
N SER A 253 -35.03 1.32 15.00
CA SER A 253 -35.70 1.79 13.77
C SER A 253 -34.70 2.35 12.74
N MET A 254 -33.65 1.58 12.41
CA MET A 254 -33.02 1.72 11.12
C MET A 254 -33.77 0.77 10.17
N ASP A 255 -34.84 1.28 9.55
CA ASP A 255 -35.26 0.73 8.28
C ASP A 255 -34.06 0.77 7.31
N PRO A 256 -33.75 -0.32 6.60
CA PRO A 256 -32.72 -0.29 5.60
C PRO A 256 -33.10 0.77 4.57
N VAL A 257 -32.37 1.87 4.52
CA VAL A 257 -32.46 2.83 3.42
C VAL A 257 -32.05 2.08 2.19
N SER A 258 -33.04 1.46 1.52
CA SER A 258 -32.88 0.92 0.19
C SER A 258 -32.73 2.11 -0.75
N HIS A 259 -31.52 2.57 -0.98
CA HIS A 259 -31.22 3.30 -2.20
C HIS A 259 -31.32 2.31 -3.35
N GLU A 260 -32.56 2.08 -3.82
CA GLU A 260 -32.76 1.56 -5.15
C GLU A 260 -32.18 2.59 -6.13
N VAL A 261 -31.00 2.34 -6.61
CA VAL A 261 -30.50 3.03 -7.80
C VAL A 261 -31.35 2.51 -8.97
N LYS A 262 -32.41 3.21 -9.33
CA LYS A 262 -33.16 2.93 -10.54
C LYS A 262 -32.30 3.38 -11.70
N VAL A 263 -31.67 2.42 -12.33
CA VAL A 263 -31.04 2.61 -13.64
C VAL A 263 -32.17 2.52 -14.69
N GLU A 264 -32.70 3.65 -15.12
CA GLU A 264 -33.56 3.69 -16.30
C GLU A 264 -32.68 3.57 -17.55
N VAL A 265 -32.70 2.42 -18.15
CA VAL A 265 -32.12 2.21 -19.49
C VAL A 265 -33.16 2.62 -20.55
N ASN A 266 -33.10 3.84 -21.04
CA ASN A 266 -33.87 4.27 -22.17
C ASN A 266 -33.21 3.71 -23.43
N ALA A 267 -33.77 2.59 -23.94
CA ALA A 267 -33.40 2.06 -25.25
C ALA A 267 -34.23 2.82 -26.30
N THR A 268 -33.64 3.78 -26.97
CA THR A 268 -34.22 4.32 -28.22
C THR A 268 -33.78 3.43 -29.37
N SER A 269 -34.75 2.71 -29.97
CA SER A 269 -34.52 2.00 -31.21
C SER A 269 -34.52 3.00 -32.37
N SER A 270 -33.36 3.29 -32.91
CA SER A 270 -33.25 3.83 -34.27
C SER A 270 -32.77 2.71 -35.21
N ASP A 271 -33.44 2.57 -36.31
CA ASP A 271 -33.16 1.61 -37.39
C ASP A 271 -31.81 1.95 -38.09
N ASP A 272 -30.71 1.88 -37.42
CA ASP A 272 -29.37 1.84 -38.01
C ASP A 272 -28.41 1.17 -37.03
N ASP A 273 -27.56 0.30 -37.52
CA ASP A 273 -26.66 -0.64 -36.84
C ASP A 273 -25.58 -0.02 -35.94
N ASN A 274 -25.93 0.90 -35.00
CA ASN A 274 -25.04 1.39 -33.98
C ASN A 274 -25.79 1.59 -32.64
N MET A 275 -25.67 0.63 -31.76
CA MET A 275 -26.15 0.74 -30.38
C MET A 275 -25.19 1.63 -29.56
N THR A 276 -25.57 2.86 -29.29
CA THR A 276 -24.92 3.71 -28.26
C THR A 276 -25.73 3.72 -26.99
N ALA A 277 -25.18 3.27 -25.88
CA ALA A 277 -25.80 3.38 -24.56
C ALA A 277 -25.25 4.64 -23.87
N GLU A 278 -26.10 5.63 -23.63
CA GLU A 278 -25.77 6.74 -22.71
C GLU A 278 -26.18 6.35 -21.28
N ILE A 279 -25.22 6.41 -20.36
CA ILE A 279 -25.42 6.22 -18.93
C ILE A 279 -25.46 7.62 -18.32
N ASN A 280 -26.62 8.08 -17.86
CA ASN A 280 -26.75 9.24 -16.98
C ASN A 280 -26.70 8.76 -15.53
N ILE A 281 -25.67 9.27 -14.78
CA ILE A 281 -25.46 9.01 -13.34
C ILE A 281 -26.15 10.11 -12.54
#